data_c392c86c597fe09a5a00bdc0e246823e
#
_entry.id   c392c86c597fe09a5a00bdc0e246823e
#
_cell.length_a   1.000
_cell.length_b   1.000
_cell.length_c   1.000
_cell.angle_alpha   90.00
_cell.angle_beta   90.00
_cell.angle_gamma   90.00
#
_symmetry.space_group_name_H-M   'P 1'
#
loop_
_entity.id
_entity.type
_entity.pdbx_description
1 polymer ?
#
loop_
_entity_poly.entity_id
_entity_poly.type
_entity_poly.pdbx_seq_one_letter_code
_entity_poly.pdbx_strand_id
1 'polypeptide(L)'
;TLFPYTTLFRSWEGKKNKDIKIQIQSKPSLSNSAYLDYVYLQGKRVLQTYNEPYIFFRSLPSINNTTEFIVQNANKNTLVFDVTDGFNVKLMETSLKGNNLSFSIPAGALREFVLVQPDKTFSDVAVENLPNQNLHGLLQSDMIIISPSDFKKDADRLANIHREKDNLSVIVVTPEEIYNEFSSGTPDATAYRRFVKMFYDRSKDRTGRAPKYLLLFGDGAYDNRFLTKEWKTFSEANRKNMLLTYQTEESLNAYSYVTDDYFGLLDDDDEIFRYEKAGSGMTPKSRGLVDIGIGRLPVRTSEEAKAVVDKIISYMTDCKLGIWKNSLCFLADDGNGSDGFSTVHVSDADNVASSVYKNRPEYIVNKIYFDSYKKYAVGIPYPDVNKTLQRKLNEGLLVLDYVG
;
A
#
# COMPACT_ATOMS: atom_id res chain seq x y z
N THR A 1 10.10 22.29 -16.26
CA THR A 1 8.83 22.58 -15.59
C THR A 1 8.04 21.30 -15.59
N LEU A 2 8.05 20.57 -14.50
CA LEU A 2 7.15 19.46 -14.23
C LEU A 2 5.73 20.02 -14.20
N PHE A 3 4.86 19.51 -15.04
CA PHE A 3 3.44 19.83 -14.97
C PHE A 3 2.80 18.82 -14.01
N PRO A 4 2.46 19.24 -12.78
CA PRO A 4 1.58 18.44 -11.97
C PRO A 4 0.18 18.59 -12.59
N TYR A 5 -0.42 17.46 -12.94
CA TYR A 5 -1.84 17.34 -13.30
C TYR A 5 -2.46 18.50 -14.09
N THR A 6 -2.48 18.40 -15.41
CA THR A 6 -3.36 19.29 -16.17
C THR A 6 -4.70 18.61 -16.32
N THR A 7 -5.60 18.82 -15.37
CA THR A 7 -7.01 18.53 -15.58
C THR A 7 -7.52 19.52 -16.61
N LEU A 8 -7.57 19.12 -17.87
CA LEU A 8 -8.12 19.93 -18.94
C LEU A 8 -9.64 19.71 -19.01
N PHE A 9 -10.39 20.64 -18.43
CA PHE A 9 -11.82 20.71 -18.66
C PHE A 9 -12.07 21.36 -20.02
N ARG A 10 -12.79 20.68 -20.89
CA ARG A 10 -13.31 21.21 -22.15
C ARG A 10 -14.79 20.95 -22.19
N SER A 11 -15.60 21.99 -22.37
CA SER A 11 -16.99 21.87 -22.79
C SER A 11 -17.05 21.86 -24.30
N TRP A 12 -17.81 20.96 -24.86
CA TRP A 12 -18.06 20.89 -26.30
C TRP A 12 -19.54 20.64 -26.56
N GLU A 13 -20.14 21.49 -27.44
CA GLU A 13 -21.47 21.25 -27.95
C GLU A 13 -21.38 20.55 -29.29
N GLY A 14 -21.58 19.24 -29.28
CA GLY A 14 -21.53 18.42 -30.49
C GLY A 14 -22.83 18.42 -31.26
N LYS A 15 -22.75 18.33 -32.58
CA LYS A 15 -23.92 18.04 -33.42
C LYS A 15 -24.37 16.60 -33.16
N LYS A 16 -25.71 16.40 -33.15
CA LYS A 16 -26.32 15.08 -32.97
C LYS A 16 -25.69 14.05 -33.92
N ASN A 17 -25.42 12.86 -33.41
CA ASN A 17 -24.97 11.67 -34.15
C ASN A 17 -23.60 11.76 -34.84
N LYS A 18 -22.58 12.29 -34.18
CA LYS A 18 -21.22 12.19 -34.68
C LYS A 18 -20.33 11.49 -33.65
N ASP A 19 -19.40 10.67 -34.16
CA ASP A 19 -18.35 10.08 -33.38
C ASP A 19 -17.46 11.16 -32.73
N ILE A 20 -17.12 10.98 -31.48
CA ILE A 20 -16.20 11.85 -30.77
C ILE A 20 -14.81 11.24 -30.91
N LYS A 21 -13.92 11.93 -31.62
CA LYS A 21 -12.52 11.54 -31.70
C LYS A 21 -11.70 12.37 -30.71
N ILE A 22 -11.12 11.72 -29.72
CA ILE A 22 -10.20 12.33 -28.77
C ILE A 22 -8.79 12.00 -29.23
N GLN A 23 -7.98 13.03 -29.52
CA GLN A 23 -6.60 12.87 -29.91
C GLN A 23 -5.71 13.52 -28.84
N ILE A 24 -4.85 12.72 -28.23
CA ILE A 24 -3.88 13.17 -27.24
C ILE A 24 -2.51 13.12 -27.89
N GLN A 25 -1.82 14.26 -27.96
CA GLN A 25 -0.49 14.39 -28.55
C GLN A 25 0.50 14.85 -27.49
N SER A 26 1.57 14.10 -27.33
CA SER A 26 2.75 14.52 -26.56
C SER A 26 3.65 15.36 -27.47
N LYS A 27 4.20 16.46 -26.96
CA LYS A 27 5.20 17.26 -27.69
C LYS A 27 6.56 16.56 -27.62
N PRO A 28 7.22 16.26 -28.75
CA PRO A 28 8.46 15.48 -28.79
C PRO A 28 9.67 16.13 -28.11
N SER A 29 9.60 17.39 -27.72
CA SER A 29 10.72 18.16 -27.15
C SER A 29 10.99 17.93 -25.66
N LEU A 30 10.20 17.10 -25.00
CA LEU A 30 10.42 16.74 -23.59
C LEU A 30 10.88 15.31 -23.51
N SER A 31 12.02 15.09 -22.87
CA SER A 31 12.61 13.77 -22.59
C SER A 31 11.77 12.88 -21.66
N ASN A 32 10.59 13.33 -21.26
CA ASN A 32 9.75 12.65 -20.31
C ASN A 32 8.62 11.90 -21.02
N SER A 33 8.46 10.63 -20.69
CA SER A 33 7.30 9.83 -21.09
C SER A 33 6.07 10.30 -20.33
N ALA A 34 4.95 10.45 -21.04
CA ALA A 34 3.65 10.71 -20.44
C ALA A 34 2.77 9.47 -20.59
N TYR A 35 2.08 9.10 -19.53
CA TYR A 35 1.16 7.97 -19.52
C TYR A 35 -0.27 8.51 -19.38
N LEU A 36 -1.17 8.00 -20.20
CA LEU A 36 -2.58 8.30 -20.09
C LEU A 36 -3.18 7.33 -19.06
N ASP A 37 -3.67 7.86 -17.95
CA ASP A 37 -4.34 7.07 -16.92
C ASP A 37 -5.80 6.82 -17.32
N TYR A 38 -6.59 7.86 -17.48
CA TYR A 38 -7.97 7.73 -17.94
C TYR A 38 -8.47 8.98 -18.70
N VAL A 39 -9.53 8.79 -19.46
CA VAL A 39 -10.31 9.87 -20.06
C VAL A 39 -11.74 9.77 -19.55
N TYR A 40 -12.20 10.83 -18.90
CA TYR A 40 -13.57 10.92 -18.43
C TYR A 40 -14.40 11.78 -19.37
N LEU A 41 -15.50 11.22 -19.92
CA LEU A 41 -16.42 11.91 -20.78
C LEU A 41 -17.80 11.99 -20.11
N GLN A 42 -18.27 13.19 -19.88
CA GLN A 42 -19.62 13.44 -19.37
C GLN A 42 -20.47 14.15 -20.44
N GLY A 43 -21.64 13.63 -20.68
CA GLY A 43 -22.55 14.20 -21.70
C GLY A 43 -23.99 13.93 -21.39
N LYS A 44 -24.87 14.73 -22.02
CA LYS A 44 -26.33 14.48 -22.07
C LYS A 44 -26.63 13.57 -23.26
N ARG A 45 -27.35 12.49 -23.03
CA ARG A 45 -27.84 11.60 -24.09
C ARG A 45 -29.36 11.37 -23.92
N VAL A 46 -30.03 10.94 -24.98
CA VAL A 46 -31.41 10.48 -24.91
C VAL A 46 -31.45 9.28 -23.95
N LEU A 47 -32.42 9.25 -23.05
CA LEU A 47 -32.61 8.14 -22.15
C LEU A 47 -33.38 7.01 -22.86
N GLN A 48 -32.70 5.98 -23.27
CA GLN A 48 -33.25 4.80 -23.93
C GLN A 48 -32.43 3.56 -23.59
N THR A 49 -32.92 2.38 -23.89
CA THR A 49 -32.27 1.11 -23.51
C THR A 49 -30.99 0.80 -24.28
N TYR A 50 -30.74 1.42 -25.43
CA TYR A 50 -29.54 1.22 -26.29
C TYR A 50 -29.23 -0.26 -26.63
N ASN A 51 -30.16 -1.15 -26.41
CA ASN A 51 -29.97 -2.59 -26.53
C ASN A 51 -28.89 -3.19 -25.60
N GLU A 52 -28.53 -2.45 -24.52
CA GLU A 52 -27.58 -2.86 -23.51
C GLU A 52 -28.26 -3.58 -22.35
N PRO A 53 -27.61 -4.53 -21.65
CA PRO A 53 -28.20 -5.21 -20.52
C PRO A 53 -28.49 -4.29 -19.33
N TYR A 54 -27.68 -3.23 -19.15
CA TYR A 54 -27.91 -2.20 -18.13
C TYR A 54 -27.33 -0.86 -18.55
N ILE A 55 -27.86 0.22 -17.99
CA ILE A 55 -27.44 1.60 -18.26
C ILE A 55 -27.52 2.41 -16.97
N PHE A 56 -26.41 3.01 -16.57
CA PHE A 56 -26.39 3.99 -15.49
C PHE A 56 -26.73 5.39 -16.03
N PHE A 57 -27.54 6.13 -15.26
CA PHE A 57 -27.88 7.51 -15.59
C PHE A 57 -28.23 8.32 -14.34
N ARG A 58 -28.11 9.62 -14.50
CA ARG A 58 -28.51 10.64 -13.51
C ARG A 58 -28.90 11.93 -14.22
N SER A 59 -29.57 12.83 -13.51
CA SER A 59 -29.95 14.14 -14.06
C SER A 59 -29.72 15.24 -13.04
N LEU A 60 -28.77 16.15 -13.30
CA LEU A 60 -28.48 17.29 -12.42
C LEU A 60 -29.68 18.21 -12.22
N PRO A 61 -30.51 18.51 -13.24
CA PRO A 61 -31.73 19.31 -13.07
C PRO A 61 -32.73 18.75 -12.05
N SER A 62 -32.71 17.43 -11.77
CA SER A 62 -33.63 16.81 -10.81
C SER A 62 -33.37 17.22 -9.36
N ILE A 63 -32.25 17.83 -9.06
CA ILE A 63 -31.92 18.33 -7.71
C ILE A 63 -32.95 19.44 -7.32
N ASN A 64 -33.28 20.31 -8.25
CA ASN A 64 -34.13 21.49 -7.98
C ASN A 64 -35.57 21.32 -8.44
N ASN A 65 -35.90 20.24 -9.15
CA ASN A 65 -37.21 20.08 -9.78
C ASN A 65 -37.74 18.67 -9.58
N THR A 66 -39.05 18.54 -9.31
CA THR A 66 -39.73 17.25 -9.51
C THR A 66 -39.57 16.85 -10.98
N THR A 67 -39.02 15.66 -11.19
CA THR A 67 -38.57 15.24 -12.52
C THR A 67 -39.22 13.92 -12.91
N GLU A 68 -39.86 13.90 -14.08
CA GLU A 68 -40.29 12.68 -14.75
C GLU A 68 -39.18 12.22 -15.71
N PHE A 69 -38.76 10.97 -15.57
CA PHE A 69 -37.85 10.32 -16.51
C PHE A 69 -38.67 9.47 -17.49
N ILE A 70 -38.36 9.58 -18.76
CA ILE A 70 -38.97 8.79 -19.83
C ILE A 70 -37.87 7.99 -20.53
N VAL A 71 -37.90 6.69 -20.37
CA VAL A 71 -37.00 5.73 -20.99
C VAL A 71 -37.61 5.20 -22.26
N GLN A 72 -36.99 5.48 -23.40
CA GLN A 72 -37.44 5.00 -24.70
C GLN A 72 -36.97 3.58 -24.98
N ASN A 73 -37.68 2.89 -25.88
CA ASN A 73 -37.39 1.50 -26.30
C ASN A 73 -37.40 0.49 -25.16
N ALA A 74 -38.16 0.76 -24.11
CA ALA A 74 -38.36 -0.13 -22.99
C ALA A 74 -39.45 -1.17 -23.28
N ASN A 75 -39.44 -2.27 -22.55
CA ASN A 75 -40.46 -3.31 -22.57
C ASN A 75 -40.99 -3.58 -21.15
N LYS A 76 -41.94 -4.51 -21.02
CA LYS A 76 -42.54 -4.89 -19.74
C LYS A 76 -41.59 -5.48 -18.68
N ASN A 77 -40.45 -5.99 -19.13
CA ASN A 77 -39.45 -6.59 -18.26
C ASN A 77 -38.35 -5.58 -17.87
N THR A 78 -38.37 -4.36 -18.45
CA THR A 78 -37.36 -3.33 -18.10
C THR A 78 -37.58 -2.86 -16.68
N LEU A 79 -36.53 -2.91 -15.88
CA LEU A 79 -36.50 -2.50 -14.47
C LEU A 79 -35.67 -1.23 -14.31
N VAL A 80 -36.03 -0.40 -13.34
CA VAL A 80 -35.21 0.78 -12.93
C VAL A 80 -34.98 0.67 -11.44
N PHE A 81 -33.72 0.78 -11.05
CA PHE A 81 -33.32 0.80 -9.64
C PHE A 81 -32.70 2.16 -9.31
N ASP A 82 -33.06 2.71 -8.15
CA ASP A 82 -32.31 3.79 -7.50
C ASP A 82 -31.13 3.16 -6.77
N VAL A 83 -29.93 3.52 -7.21
CA VAL A 83 -28.64 3.01 -6.68
C VAL A 83 -27.84 4.13 -6.02
N THR A 84 -28.50 5.23 -5.64
CA THR A 84 -27.87 6.36 -4.94
C THR A 84 -27.19 5.91 -3.66
N ASP A 85 -27.80 4.98 -2.93
CA ASP A 85 -27.21 4.24 -1.83
C ASP A 85 -27.02 2.79 -2.28
N GLY A 86 -25.76 2.41 -2.56
CA GLY A 86 -25.42 1.06 -3.02
C GLY A 86 -25.73 -0.05 -2.02
N PHE A 87 -25.89 0.29 -0.74
CA PHE A 87 -26.28 -0.68 0.32
C PHE A 87 -27.80 -0.76 0.52
N ASN A 88 -28.57 0.15 -0.08
CA ASN A 88 -30.02 0.22 0.04
C ASN A 88 -30.66 0.50 -1.31
N VAL A 89 -30.42 -0.38 -2.27
CA VAL A 89 -30.95 -0.29 -3.64
C VAL A 89 -32.47 -0.45 -3.62
N LYS A 90 -33.18 0.44 -4.35
CA LYS A 90 -34.65 0.48 -4.40
C LYS A 90 -35.15 0.27 -5.82
N LEU A 91 -36.08 -0.64 -6.01
CA LEU A 91 -36.82 -0.76 -7.26
C LEU A 91 -37.79 0.42 -7.40
N MET A 92 -37.74 1.11 -8.54
CA MET A 92 -38.62 2.22 -8.83
C MET A 92 -39.97 1.71 -9.36
N GLU A 93 -41.03 2.36 -8.89
CA GLU A 93 -42.38 2.18 -9.50
C GLU A 93 -42.39 2.85 -10.87
N THR A 94 -42.75 2.10 -11.89
CA THR A 94 -42.70 2.54 -13.28
C THR A 94 -44.04 2.33 -14.00
N SER A 95 -44.33 3.17 -15.00
CA SER A 95 -45.50 3.03 -15.89
C SER A 95 -45.03 2.87 -17.33
N LEU A 96 -45.53 1.82 -18.01
CA LEU A 96 -45.19 1.55 -19.41
C LEU A 96 -46.35 1.98 -20.32
N LYS A 97 -46.10 2.89 -21.27
CA LYS A 97 -47.05 3.28 -22.33
C LYS A 97 -46.38 3.06 -23.69
N GLY A 98 -46.84 2.07 -24.43
CA GLY A 98 -46.16 1.61 -25.65
C GLY A 98 -44.73 1.14 -25.31
N ASN A 99 -43.72 1.75 -25.89
CA ASN A 99 -42.30 1.46 -25.64
C ASN A 99 -41.64 2.52 -24.74
N ASN A 100 -42.40 3.37 -24.06
CA ASN A 100 -41.89 4.39 -23.16
C ASN A 100 -42.22 3.99 -21.73
N LEU A 101 -41.18 3.79 -20.93
CA LEU A 101 -41.29 3.53 -19.50
C LEU A 101 -41.05 4.87 -18.76
N SER A 102 -41.97 5.27 -17.88
CA SER A 102 -41.81 6.50 -17.11
C SER A 102 -41.81 6.24 -15.61
N PHE A 103 -41.12 7.09 -14.88
CA PHE A 103 -41.14 7.19 -13.43
C PHE A 103 -40.81 8.62 -12.99
N SER A 104 -41.21 8.99 -11.80
CA SER A 104 -41.00 10.35 -11.27
C SER A 104 -40.29 10.33 -9.93
N ILE A 105 -39.50 11.36 -9.70
CA ILE A 105 -38.85 11.62 -8.42
C ILE A 105 -39.13 13.06 -7.96
N PRO A 106 -39.26 13.31 -6.65
CA PRO A 106 -39.32 14.66 -6.10
C PRO A 106 -37.98 15.38 -6.25
N ALA A 107 -38.03 16.72 -6.22
CA ALA A 107 -36.85 17.55 -6.06
C ALA A 107 -36.08 17.20 -4.75
N GLY A 108 -34.76 17.36 -4.75
CA GLY A 108 -33.92 17.08 -3.58
C GLY A 108 -32.50 16.75 -3.95
N ALA A 109 -31.91 15.76 -3.26
CA ALA A 109 -30.54 15.33 -3.55
C ALA A 109 -30.42 14.69 -4.93
N LEU A 110 -29.23 14.76 -5.52
CA LEU A 110 -28.91 14.04 -6.76
C LEU A 110 -29.11 12.53 -6.55
N ARG A 111 -29.88 11.93 -7.44
CA ARG A 111 -30.06 10.46 -7.45
C ARG A 111 -29.40 9.83 -8.66
N GLU A 112 -28.92 8.61 -8.45
CA GLU A 112 -28.32 7.77 -9.48
C GLU A 112 -29.18 6.53 -9.71
N PHE A 113 -29.39 6.22 -10.98
CA PHE A 113 -30.25 5.12 -11.38
C PHE A 113 -29.53 4.13 -12.27
N VAL A 114 -29.94 2.88 -12.21
CA VAL A 114 -29.61 1.87 -13.21
C VAL A 114 -30.89 1.33 -13.84
N LEU A 115 -30.93 1.35 -15.16
CA LEU A 115 -31.91 0.65 -15.95
C LEU A 115 -31.36 -0.74 -16.26
N VAL A 116 -32.16 -1.78 -16.07
CA VAL A 116 -31.78 -3.17 -16.29
C VAL A 116 -32.75 -3.81 -17.27
N GLN A 117 -32.22 -4.54 -18.24
CA GLN A 117 -32.98 -5.39 -19.17
C GLN A 117 -32.70 -6.86 -18.88
N PRO A 118 -33.51 -7.53 -18.05
CA PRO A 118 -33.28 -8.93 -17.66
C PRO A 118 -33.25 -9.91 -18.84
N ASP A 119 -33.89 -9.52 -19.95
CA ASP A 119 -33.93 -10.35 -21.17
C ASP A 119 -32.60 -10.36 -21.95
N LYS A 120 -31.63 -9.52 -21.54
CA LYS A 120 -30.32 -9.44 -22.16
C LYS A 120 -29.31 -10.30 -21.42
N THR A 121 -28.31 -10.73 -22.14
CA THR A 121 -27.19 -11.50 -21.55
C THR A 121 -26.31 -10.58 -20.72
N PHE A 122 -26.03 -10.97 -19.48
CA PHE A 122 -25.02 -10.39 -18.63
C PHE A 122 -23.72 -11.21 -18.76
N SER A 123 -22.60 -10.58 -18.49
CA SER A 123 -21.34 -11.33 -18.37
C SER A 123 -21.43 -12.30 -17.19
N ASP A 124 -20.93 -13.51 -17.39
CA ASP A 124 -20.83 -14.47 -16.31
C ASP A 124 -19.94 -13.93 -15.18
N VAL A 125 -20.39 -14.12 -13.97
CA VAL A 125 -19.61 -13.79 -12.77
C VAL A 125 -19.00 -15.08 -12.25
N ALA A 126 -17.68 -15.09 -12.09
CA ALA A 126 -17.02 -16.18 -11.40
C ALA A 126 -17.50 -16.22 -9.94
N VAL A 127 -17.97 -17.37 -9.51
CA VAL A 127 -18.44 -17.59 -8.14
C VAL A 127 -17.59 -18.68 -7.52
N GLU A 128 -16.98 -18.38 -6.39
CA GLU A 128 -16.19 -19.33 -5.60
C GLU A 128 -16.76 -19.45 -4.19
N ASN A 129 -16.61 -20.65 -3.61
CA ASN A 129 -16.96 -20.85 -2.22
C ASN A 129 -15.82 -20.38 -1.34
N LEU A 130 -16.07 -19.40 -0.48
CA LEU A 130 -15.14 -19.00 0.56
C LEU A 130 -15.45 -19.79 1.85
N PRO A 131 -14.41 -20.30 2.55
CA PRO A 131 -14.60 -20.89 3.87
C PRO A 131 -15.11 -19.82 4.84
N ASN A 132 -15.95 -20.25 5.78
CA ASN A 132 -16.37 -19.35 6.85
C ASN A 132 -15.17 -18.92 7.67
N GLN A 133 -15.06 -17.63 7.91
CA GLN A 133 -14.01 -17.00 8.71
C GLN A 133 -14.59 -15.96 9.66
N ASN A 134 -13.86 -15.57 10.69
CA ASN A 134 -14.25 -14.51 11.61
C ASN A 134 -13.01 -13.87 12.25
N LEU A 135 -12.35 -12.98 11.52
CA LEU A 135 -11.22 -12.22 12.04
C LEU A 135 -11.65 -11.20 13.10
N HIS A 136 -12.89 -10.70 12.98
CA HIS A 136 -13.46 -9.82 13.99
C HIS A 136 -13.67 -10.52 15.35
N GLY A 137 -13.73 -11.84 15.38
CA GLY A 137 -13.86 -12.64 16.61
C GLY A 137 -12.53 -13.00 17.27
N LEU A 138 -11.39 -12.69 16.65
CA LEU A 138 -10.08 -13.02 17.20
C LEU A 138 -9.81 -12.31 18.53
N LEU A 139 -9.12 -13.01 19.44
CA LEU A 139 -8.68 -12.47 20.72
C LEU A 139 -7.52 -11.48 20.53
N GLN A 140 -7.34 -10.57 21.51
CA GLN A 140 -6.20 -9.66 21.53
C GLN A 140 -4.87 -10.42 21.45
N SER A 141 -3.93 -9.86 20.71
CA SER A 141 -2.64 -10.47 20.45
C SER A 141 -1.50 -9.45 20.52
N ASP A 142 -0.34 -9.86 21.02
CA ASP A 142 0.85 -9.01 21.10
C ASP A 142 1.52 -8.84 19.72
N MET A 143 1.43 -9.87 18.88
CA MET A 143 2.06 -9.90 17.56
C MET A 143 1.11 -10.42 16.50
N ILE A 144 1.09 -9.74 15.37
CA ILE A 144 0.32 -10.10 14.19
C ILE A 144 1.30 -10.43 13.06
N ILE A 145 1.15 -11.59 12.44
CA ILE A 145 1.92 -11.99 11.25
C ILE A 145 0.96 -12.09 10.08
N ILE A 146 1.17 -11.28 9.05
CA ILE A 146 0.47 -11.38 7.77
C ILE A 146 1.38 -12.15 6.81
N SER A 147 0.90 -13.28 6.31
CA SER A 147 1.69 -14.20 5.50
C SER A 147 0.86 -14.77 4.35
N PRO A 148 1.38 -14.78 3.12
CA PRO A 148 0.78 -15.57 2.04
C PRO A 148 0.59 -17.02 2.45
N SER A 149 -0.44 -17.66 1.90
CA SER A 149 -0.78 -19.06 2.22
C SER A 149 0.38 -20.03 2.00
N ASP A 150 1.21 -19.77 0.97
CA ASP A 150 2.37 -20.62 0.65
C ASP A 150 3.44 -20.61 1.77
N PHE A 151 3.52 -19.54 2.56
CA PHE A 151 4.49 -19.39 3.64
C PHE A 151 3.90 -19.65 5.04
N LYS A 152 2.59 -19.92 5.11
CA LYS A 152 1.87 -20.06 6.40
C LYS A 152 2.52 -21.07 7.34
N LYS A 153 3.01 -22.21 6.81
CA LYS A 153 3.71 -23.22 7.61
C LYS A 153 4.94 -22.66 8.34
N ASP A 154 5.74 -21.85 7.65
CA ASP A 154 6.94 -21.26 8.23
C ASP A 154 6.58 -20.05 9.11
N ALA A 155 5.54 -19.30 8.76
CA ALA A 155 4.99 -18.26 9.63
C ALA A 155 4.48 -18.83 10.98
N ASP A 156 3.80 -19.98 10.96
CA ASP A 156 3.35 -20.66 12.17
C ASP A 156 4.54 -21.16 13.02
N ARG A 157 5.63 -21.65 12.39
CA ARG A 157 6.88 -22.01 13.09
C ARG A 157 7.48 -20.80 13.79
N LEU A 158 7.54 -19.66 13.09
CA LEU A 158 8.03 -18.40 13.66
C LEU A 158 7.12 -17.91 14.80
N ALA A 159 5.81 -17.99 14.63
CA ALA A 159 4.85 -17.66 15.67
C ALA A 159 5.05 -18.52 16.94
N ASN A 160 5.31 -19.82 16.77
CA ASN A 160 5.52 -20.73 17.88
C ASN A 160 6.77 -20.39 18.67
N ILE A 161 7.90 -20.10 18.01
CA ILE A 161 9.13 -19.74 18.75
C ILE A 161 8.95 -18.43 19.55
N HIS A 162 8.22 -17.44 19.02
CA HIS A 162 7.90 -16.22 19.76
C HIS A 162 6.94 -16.46 20.93
N ARG A 163 5.99 -17.40 20.80
CA ARG A 163 5.15 -17.83 21.93
C ARG A 163 5.96 -18.49 23.04
N GLU A 164 6.89 -19.35 22.66
CA GLU A 164 7.71 -20.14 23.60
C GLU A 164 8.83 -19.33 24.25
N LYS A 165 9.52 -18.50 23.52
CA LYS A 165 10.73 -17.79 23.99
C LYS A 165 10.44 -16.39 24.51
N ASP A 166 9.54 -15.68 23.85
CA ASP A 166 9.23 -14.28 24.18
C ASP A 166 7.92 -14.11 24.95
N ASN A 167 7.21 -15.22 25.19
CA ASN A 167 5.91 -15.24 25.87
C ASN A 167 4.88 -14.28 25.20
N LEU A 168 4.94 -14.15 23.87
CA LEU A 168 4.00 -13.34 23.10
C LEU A 168 2.77 -14.15 22.72
N SER A 169 1.61 -13.54 22.73
CA SER A 169 0.47 -14.04 21.98
C SER A 169 0.63 -13.64 20.53
N VAL A 170 0.56 -14.60 19.61
CA VAL A 170 0.82 -14.38 18.17
C VAL A 170 -0.31 -14.96 17.35
N ILE A 171 -0.81 -14.20 16.39
CA ILE A 171 -1.74 -14.67 15.36
C ILE A 171 -1.08 -14.64 13.99
N VAL A 172 -1.44 -15.60 13.14
CA VAL A 172 -0.99 -15.67 11.74
C VAL A 172 -2.23 -15.66 10.86
N VAL A 173 -2.30 -14.71 9.94
CA VAL A 173 -3.41 -14.54 9.01
C VAL A 173 -2.90 -14.38 7.59
N THR A 174 -3.75 -14.71 6.61
CA THR A 174 -3.43 -14.48 5.20
C THR A 174 -3.99 -13.16 4.70
N PRO A 175 -3.40 -12.59 3.64
CA PRO A 175 -3.95 -11.41 2.97
C PRO A 175 -5.41 -11.57 2.56
N GLU A 176 -5.76 -12.72 1.98
CA GLU A 176 -7.10 -13.03 1.48
C GLU A 176 -8.13 -13.01 2.61
N GLU A 177 -7.80 -13.60 3.78
CA GLU A 177 -8.66 -13.54 4.97
C GLU A 177 -8.91 -12.09 5.39
N ILE A 178 -7.88 -11.23 5.34
CA ILE A 178 -8.03 -9.81 5.68
C ILE A 178 -8.87 -9.09 4.63
N TYR A 179 -8.61 -9.31 3.34
CA TYR A 179 -9.38 -8.65 2.27
C TYR A 179 -10.86 -8.98 2.35
N ASN A 180 -11.20 -10.22 2.64
CA ASN A 180 -12.60 -10.66 2.73
C ASN A 180 -13.38 -9.88 3.78
N GLU A 181 -12.79 -9.58 4.94
CA GLU A 181 -13.50 -8.90 6.04
C GLU A 181 -13.28 -7.38 6.10
N PHE A 182 -12.15 -6.87 5.59
CA PHE A 182 -11.77 -5.47 5.75
C PHE A 182 -11.77 -4.63 4.46
N SER A 183 -11.94 -5.27 3.30
CA SER A 183 -12.02 -4.58 2.00
C SER A 183 -12.93 -5.29 0.97
N SER A 184 -13.93 -6.04 1.44
CA SER A 184 -14.92 -6.72 0.59
C SER A 184 -14.29 -7.62 -0.49
N GLY A 185 -13.21 -8.32 -0.15
CA GLY A 185 -12.46 -9.21 -1.03
C GLY A 185 -11.48 -8.51 -1.98
N THR A 186 -11.42 -7.18 -1.97
CA THR A 186 -10.51 -6.42 -2.85
C THR A 186 -9.13 -6.28 -2.21
N PRO A 187 -8.03 -6.60 -2.93
CA PRO A 187 -6.68 -6.31 -2.45
C PRO A 187 -6.48 -4.82 -2.20
N ASP A 188 -6.36 -4.44 -0.94
CA ASP A 188 -6.22 -3.07 -0.47
C ASP A 188 -5.23 -3.01 0.70
N ALA A 189 -4.17 -2.21 0.57
CA ALA A 189 -3.20 -2.00 1.65
C ALA A 189 -3.86 -1.46 2.92
N THR A 190 -4.91 -0.64 2.79
CA THR A 190 -5.67 -0.12 3.92
C THR A 190 -6.37 -1.21 4.73
N ALA A 191 -6.68 -2.36 4.12
CA ALA A 191 -7.25 -3.50 4.83
C ALA A 191 -6.31 -4.04 5.91
N TYR A 192 -4.99 -4.10 5.65
CA TYR A 192 -4.00 -4.48 6.66
C TYR A 192 -4.02 -3.51 7.84
N ARG A 193 -3.99 -2.19 7.55
CA ARG A 193 -4.08 -1.18 8.60
C ARG A 193 -5.37 -1.30 9.41
N ARG A 194 -6.52 -1.46 8.76
CA ARG A 194 -7.83 -1.62 9.43
C ARG A 194 -7.88 -2.86 10.32
N PHE A 195 -7.30 -3.96 9.86
CA PHE A 195 -7.20 -5.18 10.65
C PHE A 195 -6.36 -4.98 11.91
N VAL A 196 -5.18 -4.38 11.80
CA VAL A 196 -4.31 -4.07 12.95
C VAL A 196 -4.98 -3.04 13.88
N LYS A 197 -5.58 -1.98 13.30
CA LYS A 197 -6.30 -0.95 14.05
C LYS A 197 -7.46 -1.51 14.88
N MET A 198 -8.14 -2.53 14.40
CA MET A 198 -9.19 -3.20 15.18
C MET A 198 -8.68 -3.71 16.53
N PHE A 199 -7.48 -4.29 16.60
CA PHE A 199 -6.87 -4.71 17.87
C PHE A 199 -6.42 -3.53 18.71
N TYR A 200 -5.86 -2.50 18.08
CA TYR A 200 -5.42 -1.28 18.73
C TYR A 200 -6.60 -0.57 19.41
N ASP A 201 -7.69 -0.33 18.71
CA ASP A 201 -8.88 0.34 19.25
C ASP A 201 -9.54 -0.47 20.37
N ARG A 202 -9.62 -1.78 20.23
CA ARG A 202 -10.13 -2.66 21.29
C ARG A 202 -9.32 -2.58 22.58
N SER A 203 -8.02 -2.31 22.49
CA SER A 203 -7.17 -2.17 23.67
C SER A 203 -7.50 -0.92 24.45
N LYS A 204 -7.86 0.19 23.77
CA LYS A 204 -8.29 1.44 24.41
C LYS A 204 -9.57 1.24 25.21
N ASP A 205 -10.49 0.44 24.71
CA ASP A 205 -11.85 0.30 25.28
C ASP A 205 -11.96 -0.78 26.36
N ARG A 206 -11.16 -1.85 26.32
CA ARG A 206 -11.48 -3.08 27.08
C ARG A 206 -10.33 -3.75 27.83
N THR A 207 -9.12 -3.83 27.30
CA THR A 207 -8.10 -4.73 27.83
C THR A 207 -6.79 -4.04 28.21
N GLY A 208 -6.58 -2.81 27.79
CA GLY A 208 -5.31 -2.09 27.98
C GLY A 208 -4.10 -2.75 27.34
N ARG A 209 -4.29 -3.80 26.50
CA ARG A 209 -3.23 -4.57 25.85
C ARG A 209 -3.28 -4.38 24.33
N ALA A 210 -2.57 -3.37 23.84
CA ALA A 210 -2.41 -3.12 22.42
C ALA A 210 -1.49 -4.16 21.75
N PRO A 211 -1.63 -4.40 20.47
CA PRO A 211 -0.61 -5.12 19.69
C PRO A 211 0.72 -4.36 19.78
N LYS A 212 1.83 -5.11 19.84
CA LYS A 212 3.18 -4.55 19.92
C LYS A 212 3.90 -4.62 18.58
N TYR A 213 3.60 -5.65 17.80
CA TYR A 213 4.33 -5.97 16.59
C TYR A 213 3.42 -6.40 15.45
N LEU A 214 3.74 -5.89 14.26
CA LEU A 214 3.26 -6.38 12.97
C LEU A 214 4.43 -6.92 12.17
N LEU A 215 4.33 -8.15 11.70
CA LEU A 215 5.28 -8.74 10.78
C LEU A 215 4.60 -9.00 9.43
N LEU A 216 5.15 -8.42 8.38
CA LEU A 216 4.78 -8.70 7.01
C LEU A 216 5.73 -9.80 6.48
N PHE A 217 5.26 -11.03 6.44
CA PHE A 217 6.06 -12.18 6.05
C PHE A 217 5.88 -12.48 4.56
N GLY A 218 6.52 -11.69 3.73
CA GLY A 218 6.50 -11.69 2.28
C GLY A 218 7.14 -10.42 1.74
N ASP A 219 7.66 -10.48 0.51
CA ASP A 219 8.24 -9.31 -0.15
C ASP A 219 7.13 -8.31 -0.54
N GLY A 220 7.53 -7.09 -0.85
CA GLY A 220 6.66 -6.01 -1.32
C GLY A 220 7.08 -5.50 -2.69
N ALA A 221 6.15 -4.91 -3.42
CA ALA A 221 6.41 -4.28 -4.71
C ALA A 221 6.09 -2.79 -4.68
N TYR A 222 6.86 -1.99 -5.42
CA TYR A 222 6.46 -0.62 -5.71
C TYR A 222 5.17 -0.60 -6.55
N ASP A 223 5.05 -1.52 -7.49
CA ASP A 223 3.86 -1.67 -8.33
C ASP A 223 3.00 -2.83 -7.84
N ASN A 224 2.14 -2.56 -6.87
CA ASN A 224 1.21 -3.54 -6.28
C ASN A 224 0.27 -4.21 -7.31
N ARG A 225 0.12 -3.63 -8.53
CA ARG A 225 -0.74 -4.16 -9.59
C ARG A 225 0.03 -4.89 -10.68
N PHE A 226 1.36 -4.92 -10.62
CA PHE A 226 2.26 -5.55 -11.59
C PHE A 226 2.03 -5.09 -13.03
N LEU A 227 1.76 -3.80 -13.24
CA LEU A 227 1.46 -3.20 -14.54
C LEU A 227 2.71 -2.77 -15.30
N THR A 228 3.78 -2.42 -14.59
CA THR A 228 5.02 -1.97 -15.20
C THR A 228 5.75 -3.10 -15.91
N LYS A 229 6.62 -2.75 -16.86
CA LYS A 229 7.35 -3.73 -17.67
C LYS A 229 8.19 -4.68 -16.80
N GLU A 230 8.80 -4.18 -15.78
CA GLU A 230 9.67 -4.93 -14.87
C GLU A 230 8.89 -6.01 -14.13
N TRP A 231 7.71 -5.66 -13.60
CA TRP A 231 6.87 -6.57 -12.82
C TRP A 231 6.02 -7.51 -13.66
N LYS A 232 5.74 -7.15 -14.93
CA LYS A 232 5.00 -8.05 -15.85
C LYS A 232 5.73 -9.37 -16.12
N THR A 233 7.05 -9.41 -15.98
CA THR A 233 7.86 -10.61 -16.16
C THR A 233 7.88 -11.54 -14.94
N PHE A 234 7.40 -11.07 -13.79
CA PHE A 234 7.29 -11.91 -12.59
C PHE A 234 6.29 -13.04 -12.81
N SER A 235 6.65 -14.25 -12.38
CA SER A 235 5.75 -15.39 -12.45
C SER A 235 4.50 -15.14 -11.60
N GLU A 236 3.38 -15.71 -11.99
CA GLU A 236 2.14 -15.62 -11.24
C GLU A 236 2.30 -16.20 -9.81
N ALA A 237 3.05 -17.29 -9.67
CA ALA A 237 3.38 -17.88 -8.39
C ALA A 237 4.11 -16.89 -7.46
N ASN A 238 5.05 -16.10 -8.00
CA ASN A 238 5.76 -15.11 -7.18
C ASN A 238 4.86 -13.90 -6.86
N ARG A 239 3.98 -13.48 -7.79
CA ARG A 239 3.08 -12.35 -7.55
C ARG A 239 2.11 -12.61 -6.40
N LYS A 240 1.54 -13.81 -6.31
CA LYS A 240 0.62 -14.17 -5.22
C LYS A 240 1.27 -14.18 -3.83
N ASN A 241 2.59 -14.29 -3.78
CA ASN A 241 3.36 -14.29 -2.55
C ASN A 241 3.87 -12.90 -2.14
N MET A 242 3.53 -11.86 -2.92
CA MET A 242 3.85 -10.47 -2.59
C MET A 242 2.80 -9.90 -1.66
N LEU A 243 3.24 -9.21 -0.62
CA LEU A 243 2.37 -8.45 0.26
C LEU A 243 2.30 -7.00 -0.20
N LEU A 244 1.12 -6.40 -0.10
CA LEU A 244 0.94 -5.01 -0.49
C LEU A 244 1.82 -4.07 0.34
N THR A 245 2.31 -3.03 -0.32
CA THR A 245 2.95 -1.87 0.29
C THR A 245 2.01 -0.68 0.24
N TYR A 246 2.16 0.27 1.15
CA TYR A 246 1.52 1.56 0.97
C TYR A 246 2.38 2.43 0.06
N GLN A 247 1.72 3.13 -0.87
CA GLN A 247 2.35 4.10 -1.76
C GLN A 247 1.80 5.49 -1.48
N THR A 248 2.66 6.50 -1.53
CA THR A 248 2.23 7.89 -1.50
C THR A 248 1.44 8.24 -2.77
N GLU A 249 0.56 9.25 -2.69
CA GLU A 249 -0.45 9.56 -3.72
C GLU A 249 0.12 9.85 -5.11
N GLU A 250 1.32 10.40 -5.17
CA GLU A 250 1.92 10.90 -6.41
C GLU A 250 3.12 10.06 -6.88
N SER A 251 2.87 8.86 -7.38
CA SER A 251 3.93 7.92 -7.79
C SER A 251 4.87 8.42 -8.90
N LEU A 252 4.54 9.51 -9.58
CA LEU A 252 5.41 10.18 -10.56
C LEU A 252 6.22 11.34 -9.96
N ASN A 253 6.04 11.64 -8.69
CA ASN A 253 6.80 12.65 -7.99
C ASN A 253 8.14 12.05 -7.52
N ALA A 254 9.24 12.81 -7.65
CA ALA A 254 10.56 12.39 -7.15
C ALA A 254 10.61 12.16 -5.62
N TYR A 255 9.64 12.71 -4.88
CA TYR A 255 9.49 12.52 -3.44
C TYR A 255 8.51 11.40 -3.06
N SER A 256 7.98 10.68 -4.04
CA SER A 256 7.10 9.55 -3.82
C SER A 256 7.91 8.33 -3.34
N TYR A 257 7.36 7.56 -2.45
CA TYR A 257 8.00 6.39 -1.86
C TYR A 257 6.97 5.34 -1.46
N VAL A 258 7.43 4.14 -1.20
CA VAL A 258 6.67 3.06 -0.56
C VAL A 258 7.10 2.93 0.89
N THR A 259 6.19 2.56 1.77
CA THR A 259 6.49 2.39 3.18
C THR A 259 5.57 1.38 3.84
N ASP A 260 6.06 0.75 4.90
CA ASP A 260 5.27 -0.09 5.78
C ASP A 260 4.79 0.66 7.04
N ASP A 261 5.32 1.85 7.33
CA ASP A 261 4.92 2.68 8.48
C ASP A 261 3.42 2.97 8.52
N TYR A 262 2.80 3.09 7.34
CA TYR A 262 1.36 3.28 7.20
C TYR A 262 0.52 2.26 7.97
N PHE A 263 0.99 1.04 8.07
CA PHE A 263 0.26 -0.02 8.77
C PHE A 263 0.32 0.09 10.28
N GLY A 264 1.20 0.92 10.80
CA GLY A 264 1.35 1.17 12.23
C GLY A 264 0.95 2.58 12.69
N LEU A 265 0.48 3.44 11.78
CA LEU A 265 -0.15 4.71 12.09
C LEU A 265 -1.62 4.45 12.43
N LEU A 266 -1.95 4.24 13.70
CA LEU A 266 -3.22 3.65 14.12
C LEU A 266 -4.17 4.65 14.78
N ASP A 267 -3.72 5.84 15.14
CA ASP A 267 -4.61 6.91 15.61
C ASP A 267 -5.42 7.51 14.45
N ASP A 268 -6.59 8.07 14.74
CA ASP A 268 -7.52 8.57 13.71
C ASP A 268 -7.01 9.83 13.03
N ASP A 269 -6.12 10.56 13.68
CA ASP A 269 -5.54 11.79 13.19
C ASP A 269 -4.09 11.64 12.68
N ASP A 270 -3.61 10.40 12.59
CA ASP A 270 -2.31 10.10 12.01
C ASP A 270 -2.29 10.35 10.51
N GLU A 271 -1.27 11.05 10.06
CA GLU A 271 -1.00 11.31 8.65
C GLU A 271 0.36 10.73 8.26
N ILE A 272 0.38 10.04 7.12
CA ILE A 272 1.63 9.53 6.58
C ILE A 272 2.57 10.68 6.20
N PHE A 273 3.87 10.47 6.40
CA PHE A 273 4.89 11.43 5.98
C PHE A 273 4.75 11.75 4.47
N ARG A 274 4.73 13.03 4.15
CA ARG A 274 4.67 13.52 2.77
C ARG A 274 5.41 14.84 2.63
N TYR A 275 5.77 15.16 1.40
CA TYR A 275 6.31 16.49 1.07
C TYR A 275 5.19 17.37 0.48
N GLU A 276 4.98 18.52 1.08
CA GLU A 276 4.05 19.53 0.56
C GLU A 276 4.81 20.73 0.01
N LYS A 277 4.29 21.32 -1.07
CA LYS A 277 4.86 22.54 -1.64
C LYS A 277 4.60 23.72 -0.72
N ALA A 278 5.67 24.34 -0.23
CA ALA A 278 5.62 25.56 0.58
C ALA A 278 6.45 26.65 -0.10
N GLY A 279 5.79 27.61 -0.74
CA GLY A 279 6.48 28.65 -1.53
C GLY A 279 7.23 28.05 -2.72
N SER A 280 8.55 28.28 -2.80
CA SER A 280 9.43 27.71 -3.85
C SER A 280 10.05 26.37 -3.48
N GLY A 281 9.82 25.87 -2.27
CA GLY A 281 10.42 24.63 -1.75
C GLY A 281 9.40 23.55 -1.44
N MET A 282 9.91 22.38 -1.05
CA MET A 282 9.13 21.26 -0.51
C MET A 282 9.38 21.16 0.98
N THR A 283 8.33 21.11 1.77
CA THR A 283 8.41 20.97 3.23
C THR A 283 7.90 19.62 3.65
N PRO A 284 8.65 18.87 4.48
CA PRO A 284 8.17 17.61 5.01
C PRO A 284 7.01 17.85 5.97
N LYS A 285 5.98 17.03 5.87
CA LYS A 285 4.87 16.99 6.80
C LYS A 285 4.60 15.55 7.20
N SER A 286 4.46 15.35 8.49
CA SER A 286 3.94 14.13 9.09
C SER A 286 3.16 14.49 10.33
N ARG A 287 2.20 13.67 10.67
CA ARG A 287 1.46 13.77 11.92
C ARG A 287 1.34 12.39 12.52
N GLY A 288 1.56 12.31 13.82
CA GLY A 288 1.58 11.05 14.53
C GLY A 288 2.92 10.33 14.52
N LEU A 289 2.99 9.26 15.24
CA LEU A 289 4.11 8.34 15.35
C LEU A 289 3.60 6.92 15.12
N VAL A 290 4.48 6.03 14.69
CA VAL A 290 4.15 4.62 14.55
C VAL A 290 3.87 4.02 15.93
N ASP A 291 2.68 3.49 16.14
CA ASP A 291 2.20 2.97 17.43
C ASP A 291 2.74 1.58 17.78
N ILE A 292 3.14 0.81 16.78
CA ILE A 292 3.62 -0.56 16.92
C ILE A 292 4.90 -0.78 16.13
N GLY A 293 5.73 -1.74 16.57
CA GLY A 293 6.90 -2.14 15.79
C GLY A 293 6.49 -2.90 14.52
N ILE A 294 6.99 -2.46 13.36
CA ILE A 294 6.70 -3.10 12.08
C ILE A 294 7.98 -3.68 11.50
N GLY A 295 7.88 -4.89 10.99
CA GLY A 295 8.97 -5.54 10.26
C GLY A 295 8.46 -6.26 9.02
N ARG A 296 9.33 -6.39 8.02
CA ARG A 296 9.07 -7.19 6.83
C ARG A 296 10.19 -8.20 6.62
N LEU A 297 9.82 -9.45 6.34
CA LEU A 297 10.72 -10.47 5.83
C LEU A 297 10.50 -10.57 4.31
N PRO A 298 11.38 -9.96 3.49
CA PRO A 298 11.16 -9.85 2.04
C PRO A 298 11.52 -11.16 1.33
N VAL A 299 10.73 -12.19 1.56
CA VAL A 299 10.87 -13.53 0.95
C VAL A 299 9.83 -13.71 -0.15
N ARG A 300 10.21 -14.41 -1.21
CA ARG A 300 9.40 -14.62 -2.43
C ARG A 300 9.04 -16.08 -2.66
N THR A 301 9.82 -17.00 -2.11
CA THR A 301 9.63 -18.44 -2.26
C THR A 301 9.55 -19.14 -0.92
N SER A 302 8.95 -20.35 -0.92
CA SER A 302 8.88 -21.17 0.31
C SER A 302 10.25 -21.59 0.82
N GLU A 303 11.22 -21.74 -0.07
CA GLU A 303 12.61 -22.05 0.30
C GLU A 303 13.28 -20.88 1.03
N GLU A 304 13.07 -19.66 0.54
CA GLU A 304 13.57 -18.44 1.22
C GLU A 304 12.87 -18.26 2.57
N ALA A 305 11.54 -18.41 2.61
CA ALA A 305 10.76 -18.34 3.85
C ALA A 305 11.27 -19.32 4.90
N LYS A 306 11.46 -20.59 4.51
CA LYS A 306 12.03 -21.61 5.38
C LYS A 306 13.43 -21.24 5.85
N ALA A 307 14.32 -20.82 4.95
CA ALA A 307 15.70 -20.49 5.29
C ALA A 307 15.80 -19.33 6.28
N VAL A 308 14.98 -18.28 6.11
CA VAL A 308 14.95 -17.14 7.02
C VAL A 308 14.41 -17.54 8.39
N VAL A 309 13.35 -18.35 8.46
CA VAL A 309 12.79 -18.84 9.73
C VAL A 309 13.76 -19.78 10.42
N ASP A 310 14.42 -20.69 9.69
CA ASP A 310 15.45 -21.57 10.27
C ASP A 310 16.60 -20.76 10.90
N LYS A 311 17.04 -19.69 10.21
CA LYS A 311 18.05 -18.77 10.74
C LYS A 311 17.58 -18.07 12.02
N ILE A 312 16.36 -17.54 12.05
CA ILE A 312 15.80 -16.87 13.22
C ILE A 312 15.68 -17.85 14.40
N ILE A 313 15.12 -19.03 14.17
CA ILE A 313 14.97 -20.05 15.21
C ILE A 313 16.35 -20.47 15.74
N SER A 314 17.33 -20.73 14.87
CA SER A 314 18.67 -21.06 15.29
C SER A 314 19.32 -19.96 16.15
N TYR A 315 19.13 -18.69 15.76
CA TYR A 315 19.62 -17.55 16.53
C TYR A 315 18.97 -17.45 17.93
N MET A 316 17.67 -17.74 18.03
CA MET A 316 16.92 -17.70 19.30
C MET A 316 17.16 -18.90 20.20
N THR A 317 17.54 -20.05 19.64
CA THR A 317 17.66 -21.31 20.38
C THR A 317 19.12 -21.75 20.61
N ASP A 318 19.97 -21.53 19.62
CA ASP A 318 21.40 -21.91 19.65
C ASP A 318 22.23 -20.75 20.20
N CYS A 319 22.29 -20.67 21.52
CA CYS A 319 22.94 -19.55 22.21
C CYS A 319 24.48 -19.70 22.18
N LYS A 320 25.09 -19.64 20.97
CA LYS A 320 26.55 -19.52 20.86
C LYS A 320 26.99 -18.19 21.45
N LEU A 321 27.59 -18.26 22.63
CA LEU A 321 28.17 -17.10 23.28
C LEU A 321 29.43 -16.66 22.53
N GLY A 322 29.68 -15.36 22.49
CA GLY A 322 30.87 -14.82 21.87
C GLY A 322 30.93 -13.30 22.01
N ILE A 323 32.11 -12.73 21.89
CA ILE A 323 32.36 -11.28 21.95
C ILE A 323 31.51 -10.53 20.93
N TRP A 324 31.18 -11.17 19.81
CA TRP A 324 30.36 -10.58 18.75
C TRP A 324 28.98 -10.07 19.24
N LYS A 325 28.41 -10.71 20.28
CA LYS A 325 27.11 -10.27 20.85
C LYS A 325 27.18 -8.92 21.56
N ASN A 326 28.39 -8.44 21.85
CA ASN A 326 28.61 -7.12 22.45
C ASN A 326 29.37 -6.16 21.53
N SER A 327 29.68 -6.59 20.29
CA SER A 327 30.49 -5.82 19.36
C SER A 327 29.58 -5.03 18.39
N LEU A 328 29.62 -3.71 18.47
CA LEU A 328 28.94 -2.79 17.56
C LEU A 328 29.98 -2.16 16.65
N CYS A 329 29.63 -1.92 15.38
CA CYS A 329 30.48 -1.25 14.41
C CYS A 329 29.72 -0.10 13.74
N PHE A 330 30.25 1.09 13.85
CA PHE A 330 29.77 2.31 13.20
C PHE A 330 30.69 2.63 12.03
N LEU A 331 30.13 2.61 10.84
CA LEU A 331 30.80 2.81 9.56
C LEU A 331 30.26 4.10 8.94
N ALA A 332 31.14 5.02 8.54
CA ALA A 332 30.73 6.26 7.89
C ALA A 332 31.57 6.53 6.65
N ASP A 333 30.90 7.03 5.61
CA ASP A 333 31.52 7.40 4.35
C ASP A 333 32.40 8.66 4.48
N ASP A 334 33.25 8.92 3.44
CA ASP A 334 34.13 10.07 3.44
C ASP A 334 33.34 11.38 3.15
N GLY A 335 33.74 12.43 3.85
CA GLY A 335 33.14 13.76 3.71
C GLY A 335 33.61 14.56 2.50
N ASN A 336 34.27 13.96 1.51
CA ASN A 336 34.86 14.65 0.37
C ASN A 336 34.00 14.67 -0.89
N GLY A 337 32.70 14.39 -0.75
CA GLY A 337 31.76 14.43 -1.86
C GLY A 337 31.39 15.86 -2.26
N SER A 338 31.08 16.06 -3.53
CA SER A 338 30.51 17.32 -4.07
C SER A 338 29.04 17.53 -3.67
N ASP A 339 28.51 16.69 -2.79
CA ASP A 339 27.10 16.66 -2.37
C ASP A 339 26.72 17.65 -1.26
N GLY A 340 27.72 18.35 -0.68
CA GLY A 340 27.51 19.32 0.41
C GLY A 340 27.30 18.70 1.79
N PHE A 341 27.43 17.38 1.94
CA PHE A 341 27.25 16.65 3.21
C PHE A 341 28.59 16.25 3.85
N SER A 342 29.66 16.95 3.55
CA SER A 342 31.06 16.59 3.82
C SER A 342 31.44 16.27 5.27
N THR A 343 30.59 16.50 6.26
CA THR A 343 30.87 16.15 7.66
C THR A 343 29.72 15.44 8.35
N VAL A 344 28.56 15.36 7.71
CA VAL A 344 27.32 14.88 8.34
C VAL A 344 27.42 13.39 8.64
N HIS A 345 27.87 12.57 7.70
CA HIS A 345 27.90 11.11 7.86
C HIS A 345 28.78 10.67 9.04
N VAL A 346 30.02 11.19 9.11
CA VAL A 346 30.93 10.89 10.24
C VAL A 346 30.40 11.46 11.54
N SER A 347 29.86 12.69 11.51
CA SER A 347 29.29 13.36 12.70
C SER A 347 28.10 12.56 13.27
N ASP A 348 27.19 12.13 12.42
CA ASP A 348 26.00 11.38 12.83
C ASP A 348 26.40 10.01 13.39
N ALA A 349 27.24 9.25 12.69
CA ALA A 349 27.76 7.98 13.16
C ALA A 349 28.52 8.13 14.49
N ASP A 350 29.34 9.19 14.63
CA ASP A 350 30.13 9.43 15.85
C ASP A 350 29.26 9.83 17.04
N ASN A 351 28.22 10.62 16.82
CA ASN A 351 27.26 11.00 17.85
C ASN A 351 26.57 9.77 18.45
N VAL A 352 26.10 8.85 17.59
CA VAL A 352 25.48 7.61 18.03
C VAL A 352 26.50 6.71 18.74
N ALA A 353 27.65 6.48 18.12
CA ALA A 353 28.73 5.66 18.70
C ALA A 353 29.19 6.18 20.07
N SER A 354 29.34 7.48 20.20
CA SER A 354 29.75 8.14 21.45
C SER A 354 28.67 8.08 22.52
N SER A 355 27.40 8.20 22.13
CA SER A 355 26.27 8.01 23.04
C SER A 355 26.21 6.59 23.59
N VAL A 356 26.39 5.57 22.71
CA VAL A 356 26.46 4.17 23.13
C VAL A 356 27.64 3.97 24.09
N TYR A 357 28.86 4.42 23.72
CA TYR A 357 30.04 4.27 24.56
C TYR A 357 29.85 4.86 25.96
N LYS A 358 29.20 6.01 26.05
CA LYS A 358 28.94 6.70 27.33
C LYS A 358 27.86 6.02 28.17
N ASN A 359 26.78 5.58 27.56
CA ASN A 359 25.59 5.15 28.28
C ASN A 359 25.49 3.61 28.43
N ARG A 360 26.22 2.86 27.62
CA ARG A 360 26.18 1.40 27.57
C ARG A 360 27.61 0.84 27.46
N PRO A 361 28.42 0.97 28.53
CA PRO A 361 29.83 0.58 28.53
C PRO A 361 30.08 -0.91 28.37
N GLU A 362 29.05 -1.74 28.47
CA GLU A 362 29.11 -3.18 28.21
C GLU A 362 29.32 -3.51 26.73
N TYR A 363 29.09 -2.59 25.81
CA TYR A 363 29.34 -2.81 24.40
C TYR A 363 30.73 -2.38 23.95
N ILE A 364 31.29 -3.17 23.04
CA ILE A 364 32.54 -2.85 22.34
C ILE A 364 32.20 -2.01 21.11
N VAL A 365 32.52 -0.73 21.16
CA VAL A 365 32.25 0.21 20.07
C VAL A 365 33.44 0.25 19.11
N ASN A 366 33.26 -0.20 17.88
CA ASN A 366 34.21 -0.09 16.78
C ASN A 366 33.79 1.05 15.86
N LYS A 367 34.73 1.89 15.45
CA LYS A 367 34.51 3.01 14.53
C LYS A 367 35.36 2.81 13.28
N ILE A 368 34.75 2.82 12.12
CA ILE A 368 35.38 2.71 10.80
C ILE A 368 34.92 3.91 9.98
N TYR A 369 35.62 5.03 10.11
CA TYR A 369 35.31 6.23 9.36
C TYR A 369 36.28 6.38 8.21
N PHE A 370 35.80 6.53 6.98
CA PHE A 370 36.62 6.54 5.77
C PHE A 370 37.68 7.64 5.83
N ASP A 371 37.39 8.79 6.43
CA ASP A 371 38.33 9.90 6.61
C ASP A 371 39.57 9.54 7.44
N SER A 372 39.50 8.48 8.23
CA SER A 372 40.64 7.96 9.02
C SER A 372 41.56 7.06 8.21
N TYR A 373 41.24 6.79 6.95
CA TYR A 373 41.97 5.87 6.09
C TYR A 373 42.54 6.59 4.86
N LYS A 374 43.62 6.04 4.31
CA LYS A 374 44.23 6.60 3.11
C LYS A 374 43.35 6.38 1.89
N LYS A 375 43.01 7.45 1.19
CA LYS A 375 42.32 7.43 -0.11
C LYS A 375 43.31 7.27 -1.26
N TYR A 376 43.02 6.37 -2.18
CA TYR A 376 43.82 6.12 -3.38
C TYR A 376 43.07 6.66 -4.61
N ALA A 377 43.83 7.29 -5.51
CA ALA A 377 43.24 7.88 -6.72
C ALA A 377 42.90 6.87 -7.83
N VAL A 378 43.47 5.67 -7.78
CA VAL A 378 43.31 4.63 -8.79
C VAL A 378 42.92 3.32 -8.12
N GLY A 379 41.96 2.63 -8.69
CA GLY A 379 41.43 1.36 -8.14
C GLY A 379 40.36 1.57 -7.09
N ILE A 380 40.36 0.72 -6.06
CA ILE A 380 39.44 0.85 -4.93
C ILE A 380 39.89 2.05 -4.06
N PRO A 381 39.04 3.07 -3.85
CA PRO A 381 39.44 4.28 -3.14
C PRO A 381 39.96 4.03 -1.71
N TYR A 382 39.32 3.10 -0.98
CA TYR A 382 39.64 2.80 0.43
C TYR A 382 39.86 1.29 0.68
N PRO A 383 40.96 0.69 0.17
CA PRO A 383 41.17 -0.76 0.31
C PRO A 383 41.31 -1.22 1.76
N ASP A 384 41.87 -0.37 2.62
CA ASP A 384 42.10 -0.72 4.04
C ASP A 384 40.80 -0.64 4.87
N VAL A 385 39.83 0.19 4.48
CA VAL A 385 38.45 0.12 5.04
C VAL A 385 37.85 -1.23 4.76
N ASN A 386 37.90 -1.68 3.50
CA ASN A 386 37.35 -2.98 3.10
C ASN A 386 38.00 -4.15 3.87
N LYS A 387 39.32 -4.14 4.01
CA LYS A 387 40.03 -5.16 4.80
C LYS A 387 39.62 -5.14 6.28
N THR A 388 39.50 -3.93 6.85
CA THR A 388 39.12 -3.80 8.27
C THR A 388 37.68 -4.25 8.48
N LEU A 389 36.76 -3.87 7.58
CA LEU A 389 35.37 -4.28 7.63
C LEU A 389 35.24 -5.81 7.49
N GLN A 390 35.88 -6.40 6.49
CA GLN A 390 35.88 -7.87 6.32
C GLN A 390 36.40 -8.61 7.55
N ARG A 391 37.49 -8.12 8.15
CA ARG A 391 37.99 -8.69 9.39
C ARG A 391 36.96 -8.61 10.51
N LYS A 392 36.28 -7.44 10.69
CA LYS A 392 35.26 -7.27 11.73
C LYS A 392 34.04 -8.13 11.48
N LEU A 393 33.60 -8.28 10.23
CA LEU A 393 32.52 -9.19 9.87
C LEU A 393 32.87 -10.66 10.17
N ASN A 394 34.11 -11.06 9.91
CA ASN A 394 34.57 -12.43 10.23
C ASN A 394 34.70 -12.66 11.74
N GLU A 395 35.09 -11.65 12.52
CA GLU A 395 35.09 -11.68 13.99
C GLU A 395 33.66 -11.76 14.56
N GLY A 396 32.69 -11.31 13.79
CA GLY A 396 31.26 -11.18 14.13
C GLY A 396 30.93 -9.85 14.80
N LEU A 397 29.77 -9.34 14.47
CA LEU A 397 29.21 -8.09 15.00
C LEU A 397 27.75 -8.31 15.41
N LEU A 398 27.31 -7.69 16.49
CA LEU A 398 25.90 -7.62 16.86
C LEU A 398 25.15 -6.64 15.94
N VAL A 399 25.73 -5.47 15.71
CA VAL A 399 25.19 -4.42 14.84
C VAL A 399 26.32 -3.86 13.99
N LEU A 400 26.04 -3.69 12.71
CA LEU A 400 26.79 -2.84 11.81
C LEU A 400 25.85 -1.70 11.36
N ASP A 401 26.20 -0.48 11.73
CA ASP A 401 25.50 0.74 11.35
C ASP A 401 26.33 1.50 10.33
N TYR A 402 25.74 1.79 9.17
CA TYR A 402 26.40 2.52 8.08
C TYR A 402 25.64 3.81 7.77
N VAL A 403 26.40 4.91 7.78
CA VAL A 403 25.91 6.24 7.40
C VAL A 403 26.73 6.73 6.19
N GLY A 404 26.02 6.91 5.04
CA GLY A 404 26.64 7.35 3.79
C GLY A 404 25.65 7.72 2.70
#